data_0ba59a0163a5bd813996b0ba195a065c
#
_entry.id   0ba59a0163a5bd813996b0ba195a065c
#
_cell.length_a   1.000
_cell.length_b   1.000
_cell.length_c   1.000
_cell.angle_alpha   90.00
_cell.angle_beta   90.00
_cell.angle_gamma   90.00
#
_symmetry.space_group_name_H-M   'P 1'
#
loop_
_entity.id
_entity.type
_entity.pdbx_description
1 polymer ?
#
loop_
_entity_poly.entity_id
_entity_poly.type
_entity_poly.pdbx_seq_one_letter_code
_entity_poly.pdbx_strand_id
1 'polypeptide(L)'
;MLTKSALAGLIALLFSSTPSARAQPTQQDFPDGPGKETFVSHCGGCHDINRVRAGYTPEGWRTVIRMMQNVDVPVPKAQWDTVTDYLIKNFPERPRPAAVIIDGPQQIRLRVWTVPTQGSRPHDPLAAKDGAIWYTGQLSNKLGRLTPANAQFKEFELKSPRTGPHGLAEDREGNIWFTGNSSGVIGRLDPKTGNVTEHKMPDPAVRDPHTLNFDQSGMLWFTAQNANVMGRLDPRTGEIKIIKSLTANSRPYGLHINSKGVPVVVLFGTNKIATIDPITLEVKEYALPNSDSRPRRLALADDNTVYYADYSRGFLGRLDLSNGQVKEWASPSGPLSQPYGIAFAKGAVWYNESFAKPNTLVKFDPKTESFQTWPFPGGGDIVRNMDVTTGGNVVTANSLVNQVGFVENR
;
A
#
# COMPACT_ATOMS: atom_id res chain seq x y z
N MET A 1 -11.66 28.89 -75.55
CA MET A 1 -11.47 29.67 -74.31
C MET A 1 -11.15 28.70 -73.19
N LEU A 2 -9.93 28.73 -72.75
CA LEU A 2 -9.36 27.84 -71.74
C LEU A 2 -9.57 28.47 -70.33
N THR A 3 -10.16 27.74 -69.40
CA THR A 3 -10.17 28.11 -67.96
C THR A 3 -9.29 27.13 -67.20
N LYS A 4 -8.26 27.64 -66.64
CA LYS A 4 -7.29 26.93 -65.74
C LYS A 4 -7.93 26.76 -64.37
N SER A 5 -8.05 25.53 -63.89
CA SER A 5 -8.35 25.23 -62.47
C SER A 5 -7.04 25.02 -61.73
N ALA A 6 -6.82 25.78 -60.69
CA ALA A 6 -5.71 25.68 -59.77
C ALA A 6 -6.03 24.64 -58.66
N LEU A 7 -5.21 23.61 -58.54
CA LEU A 7 -5.26 22.61 -57.46
C LEU A 7 -4.44 23.14 -56.29
N ALA A 8 -5.09 23.47 -55.17
CA ALA A 8 -4.42 23.82 -53.92
C ALA A 8 -4.15 22.52 -53.14
N GLY A 9 -2.93 22.15 -53.03
CA GLY A 9 -2.49 21.03 -52.19
C GLY A 9 -2.42 21.41 -50.73
N LEU A 10 -3.26 20.76 -49.88
CA LEU A 10 -3.22 20.86 -48.43
C LEU A 10 -2.14 19.92 -47.89
N ILE A 11 -1.01 20.48 -47.45
CA ILE A 11 0.01 19.72 -46.73
C ILE A 11 -0.44 19.62 -45.27
N ALA A 12 -0.94 18.44 -44.86
CA ALA A 12 -1.20 18.12 -43.48
C ALA A 12 0.13 17.80 -42.76
N LEU A 13 0.60 18.72 -41.93
CA LEU A 13 1.72 18.50 -41.02
C LEU A 13 1.22 17.58 -39.86
N LEU A 14 1.53 16.32 -39.95
CA LEU A 14 1.38 15.38 -38.84
C LEU A 14 2.46 15.69 -37.78
N PHE A 15 2.08 16.42 -36.74
CA PHE A 15 2.89 16.47 -35.52
C PHE A 15 2.78 15.12 -34.78
N SER A 16 3.75 14.25 -35.00
CA SER A 16 3.96 13.09 -34.16
C SER A 16 4.53 13.54 -32.82
N SER A 17 3.67 13.70 -31.80
CA SER A 17 4.09 13.87 -30.41
C SER A 17 4.61 12.51 -29.90
N THR A 18 5.89 12.26 -30.05
CA THR A 18 6.56 11.20 -29.29
C THR A 18 6.46 11.54 -27.80
N PRO A 19 6.02 10.59 -26.94
CA PRO A 19 6.08 10.83 -25.51
C PRO A 19 7.54 11.01 -25.13
N SER A 20 7.85 12.18 -24.57
CA SER A 20 9.20 12.51 -24.05
C SER A 20 9.52 11.48 -22.97
N ALA A 21 10.34 10.49 -23.30
CA ALA A 21 10.94 9.63 -22.29
C ALA A 21 11.70 10.52 -21.35
N ARG A 22 11.28 10.62 -20.08
CA ARG A 22 12.03 11.33 -19.05
C ARG A 22 13.43 10.74 -19.02
N ALA A 23 14.42 11.54 -19.40
CA ALA A 23 15.83 11.15 -19.36
C ALA A 23 16.14 10.62 -17.95
N GLN A 24 16.80 9.47 -17.86
CA GLN A 24 17.32 8.97 -16.59
C GLN A 24 18.26 10.05 -16.00
N PRO A 25 18.23 10.29 -14.68
CA PRO A 25 19.13 11.25 -14.05
C PRO A 25 20.57 10.89 -14.36
N THR A 26 21.34 11.87 -14.79
CA THR A 26 22.76 11.69 -15.06
C THR A 26 23.57 11.76 -13.74
N GLN A 27 24.82 11.31 -13.78
CA GLN A 27 25.74 11.42 -12.64
C GLN A 27 25.93 12.89 -12.17
N GLN A 28 25.72 13.87 -13.06
CA GLN A 28 25.84 15.31 -12.74
C GLN A 28 24.68 15.84 -11.90
N ASP A 29 23.54 15.14 -11.85
CA ASP A 29 22.35 15.60 -11.11
C ASP A 29 22.42 15.38 -9.60
N PHE A 30 23.46 14.74 -9.10
CA PHE A 30 23.63 14.42 -7.67
C PHE A 30 24.88 15.07 -7.09
N PRO A 31 24.87 15.42 -5.78
CA PRO A 31 26.00 16.05 -5.10
C PRO A 31 27.30 15.23 -5.22
N ASP A 32 28.43 15.90 -5.36
CA ASP A 32 29.73 15.24 -5.41
C ASP A 32 30.16 14.68 -4.05
N GLY A 33 30.87 13.58 -4.05
CA GLY A 33 31.42 12.97 -2.86
C GLY A 33 31.66 11.47 -2.96
N PRO A 34 32.37 10.88 -1.99
CA PRO A 34 32.57 9.45 -1.92
C PRO A 34 31.22 8.70 -1.94
N GLY A 35 31.12 7.64 -2.74
CA GLY A 35 29.91 6.85 -2.90
C GLY A 35 28.95 7.30 -4.01
N LYS A 36 29.09 8.50 -4.59
CA LYS A 36 28.25 9.00 -5.69
C LYS A 36 28.25 8.06 -6.88
N GLU A 37 29.43 7.69 -7.38
CA GLU A 37 29.57 6.84 -8.56
C GLU A 37 28.90 5.48 -8.34
N THR A 38 29.17 4.84 -7.20
CA THR A 38 28.53 3.56 -6.83
C THR A 38 27.03 3.69 -6.71
N PHE A 39 26.54 4.76 -6.08
CA PHE A 39 25.11 5.04 -5.97
C PHE A 39 24.45 5.16 -7.35
N VAL A 40 24.98 5.99 -8.23
CA VAL A 40 24.37 6.23 -9.55
C VAL A 40 24.41 4.98 -10.41
N SER A 41 25.56 4.28 -10.46
CA SER A 41 25.74 3.11 -11.34
C SER A 41 24.96 1.88 -10.93
N HIS A 42 24.72 1.67 -9.62
CA HIS A 42 24.09 0.43 -9.13
C HIS A 42 22.63 0.62 -8.70
N CYS A 43 22.24 1.80 -8.22
CA CYS A 43 20.91 1.99 -7.65
C CYS A 43 19.85 2.41 -8.69
N GLY A 44 20.26 2.88 -9.88
CA GLY A 44 19.35 3.33 -10.95
C GLY A 44 18.72 2.22 -11.80
N GLY A 45 19.19 0.97 -11.66
CA GLY A 45 18.79 -0.11 -12.55
C GLY A 45 17.37 -0.65 -12.37
N CYS A 46 16.78 -0.47 -11.20
CA CYS A 46 15.46 -1.05 -10.87
C CYS A 46 14.34 -0.02 -10.75
N HIS A 47 14.64 1.21 -10.38
CA HIS A 47 13.68 2.28 -10.21
C HIS A 47 14.34 3.66 -10.32
N ASP A 48 13.54 4.72 -10.40
CA ASP A 48 14.03 6.09 -10.40
C ASP A 48 14.78 6.41 -9.10
N ILE A 49 16.08 6.71 -9.20
CA ILE A 49 16.96 7.07 -8.08
C ILE A 49 16.63 8.44 -7.47
N ASN A 50 15.87 9.30 -8.15
CA ASN A 50 15.39 10.56 -7.58
C ASN A 50 14.51 10.36 -6.33
N ARG A 51 14.04 9.16 -6.06
CA ARG A 51 13.35 8.82 -4.79
C ARG A 51 14.17 9.17 -3.56
N VAL A 52 15.51 9.17 -3.64
CA VAL A 52 16.38 9.58 -2.52
C VAL A 52 16.16 11.02 -2.09
N ARG A 53 15.66 11.89 -2.98
CA ARG A 53 15.33 13.29 -2.67
C ARG A 53 14.16 13.44 -1.67
N ALA A 54 13.44 12.36 -1.36
CA ALA A 54 12.50 12.32 -0.24
C ALA A 54 13.21 12.56 1.10
N GLY A 55 14.45 12.09 1.23
CA GLY A 55 15.28 12.23 2.43
C GLY A 55 14.80 11.37 3.58
N TYR A 56 15.73 10.90 4.40
CA TYR A 56 15.43 10.12 5.61
C TYR A 56 16.40 10.50 6.73
N THR A 57 16.03 10.14 7.96
CA THR A 57 16.97 10.18 9.09
C THR A 57 18.16 9.25 8.83
N PRO A 58 19.31 9.39 9.52
CA PRO A 58 20.43 8.44 9.38
C PRO A 58 20.01 6.98 9.56
N GLU A 59 19.15 6.67 10.54
CA GLU A 59 18.64 5.31 10.75
C GLU A 59 17.66 4.86 9.65
N GLY A 60 16.85 5.79 9.15
CA GLY A 60 15.97 5.55 7.99
C GLY A 60 16.80 5.16 6.76
N TRP A 61 17.91 5.83 6.50
CA TRP A 61 18.82 5.46 5.41
C TRP A 61 19.45 4.08 5.62
N ARG A 62 19.93 3.77 6.83
CA ARG A 62 20.43 2.41 7.13
C ARG A 62 19.38 1.35 6.87
N THR A 63 18.13 1.63 7.25
CA THR A 63 17.01 0.70 6.97
C THR A 63 16.75 0.56 5.47
N VAL A 64 16.74 1.64 4.69
CA VAL A 64 16.61 1.59 3.22
C VAL A 64 17.74 0.78 2.59
N ILE A 65 18.97 0.95 3.03
CA ILE A 65 20.11 0.16 2.53
C ILE A 65 19.94 -1.33 2.84
N ARG A 66 19.51 -1.70 4.05
CA ARG A 66 19.21 -3.11 4.38
C ARG A 66 18.10 -3.69 3.49
N MET A 67 17.08 -2.88 3.16
CA MET A 67 16.04 -3.27 2.19
C MET A 67 16.63 -3.55 0.81
N MET A 68 17.57 -2.72 0.34
CA MET A 68 18.21 -2.92 -0.96
C MET A 68 19.15 -4.13 -0.97
N GLN A 69 19.83 -4.41 0.14
CA GLN A 69 20.62 -5.62 0.33
C GLN A 69 19.76 -6.88 0.27
N ASN A 70 18.59 -6.88 0.87
CA ASN A 70 17.65 -8.01 0.87
C ASN A 70 17.09 -8.35 -0.53
N VAL A 71 17.13 -7.42 -1.48
CA VAL A 71 16.73 -7.66 -2.88
C VAL A 71 17.92 -7.76 -3.84
N ASP A 72 19.11 -8.04 -3.30
CA ASP A 72 20.34 -8.32 -4.04
C ASP A 72 20.72 -7.22 -5.04
N VAL A 73 20.60 -5.95 -4.65
CA VAL A 73 21.15 -4.85 -5.47
C VAL A 73 22.67 -5.06 -5.60
N PRO A 74 23.24 -5.06 -6.81
CA PRO A 74 24.62 -5.52 -7.05
C PRO A 74 25.69 -4.49 -6.66
N VAL A 75 25.60 -3.91 -5.47
CA VAL A 75 26.63 -3.04 -4.90
C VAL A 75 27.72 -3.90 -4.27
N PRO A 76 29.01 -3.69 -4.56
CA PRO A 76 30.10 -4.42 -3.92
C PRO A 76 30.04 -4.31 -2.39
N LYS A 77 30.19 -5.43 -1.68
CA LYS A 77 30.01 -5.50 -0.23
C LYS A 77 30.79 -4.42 0.54
N ALA A 78 32.02 -4.14 0.13
CA ALA A 78 32.89 -3.13 0.77
C ALA A 78 32.43 -1.68 0.52
N GLN A 79 31.50 -1.44 -0.39
CA GLN A 79 31.05 -0.08 -0.74
C GLN A 79 29.72 0.32 -0.10
N TRP A 80 29.02 -0.62 0.57
CA TRP A 80 27.73 -0.32 1.18
C TRP A 80 27.79 0.80 2.23
N ASP A 81 28.82 0.80 3.09
CA ASP A 81 28.99 1.85 4.10
C ASP A 81 29.24 3.21 3.46
N THR A 82 30.09 3.27 2.43
CA THR A 82 30.38 4.50 1.68
C THR A 82 29.11 5.05 1.00
N VAL A 83 28.30 4.19 0.39
CA VAL A 83 26.99 4.62 -0.20
C VAL A 83 26.03 5.07 0.89
N THR A 84 25.99 4.40 2.02
CA THR A 84 25.13 4.76 3.17
C THR A 84 25.48 6.15 3.69
N ASP A 85 26.77 6.41 3.92
CA ASP A 85 27.27 7.71 4.40
C ASP A 85 27.01 8.82 3.38
N TYR A 86 27.16 8.51 2.08
CA TYR A 86 26.82 9.44 1.01
C TYR A 86 25.35 9.85 1.05
N LEU A 87 24.43 8.88 1.23
CA LEU A 87 22.98 9.15 1.30
C LEU A 87 22.63 9.95 2.56
N ILE A 88 23.17 9.57 3.72
CA ILE A 88 22.95 10.29 4.98
C ILE A 88 23.39 11.76 4.87
N LYS A 89 24.56 12.00 4.30
CA LYS A 89 25.13 13.35 4.15
C LYS A 89 24.33 14.22 3.19
N ASN A 90 23.96 13.68 2.03
CA ASN A 90 23.46 14.48 0.92
C ASN A 90 21.93 14.51 0.81
N PHE A 91 21.23 13.60 1.49
CA PHE A 91 19.77 13.51 1.47
C PHE A 91 19.19 13.39 2.89
N PRO A 92 19.39 14.41 3.73
CA PRO A 92 18.82 14.41 5.09
C PRO A 92 17.28 14.42 5.04
N GLU A 93 16.67 14.05 6.15
CA GLU A 93 15.22 14.10 6.31
C GLU A 93 14.67 15.49 6.00
N ARG A 94 13.63 15.54 5.20
CA ARG A 94 12.93 16.79 4.92
C ARG A 94 12.00 17.19 6.06
N PRO A 95 11.71 18.46 6.27
CA PRO A 95 10.70 18.91 7.20
C PRO A 95 9.36 18.21 6.90
N ARG A 96 8.71 17.73 7.96
CA ARG A 96 7.38 17.12 7.93
C ARG A 96 6.42 17.95 8.77
N PRO A 97 5.09 17.90 8.52
CA PRO A 97 4.13 18.58 9.38
C PRO A 97 4.23 18.04 10.81
N ALA A 98 4.16 18.94 11.79
CA ALA A 98 4.10 18.54 13.18
C ALA A 98 2.80 17.76 13.45
N ALA A 99 2.90 16.69 14.22
CA ALA A 99 1.73 15.95 14.65
C ALA A 99 0.83 16.80 15.55
N VAL A 100 -0.47 16.75 15.31
CA VAL A 100 -1.48 17.34 16.18
C VAL A 100 -1.98 16.26 17.14
N ILE A 101 -1.74 16.46 18.45
CA ILE A 101 -2.20 15.54 19.48
C ILE A 101 -3.51 16.07 20.04
N ILE A 102 -4.54 15.24 19.98
CA ILE A 102 -5.89 15.53 20.48
C ILE A 102 -6.21 14.49 21.53
N ASP A 103 -6.33 14.94 22.76
CA ASP A 103 -6.76 14.11 23.89
C ASP A 103 -8.26 13.78 23.80
N GLY A 104 -8.67 12.70 24.48
CA GLY A 104 -10.06 12.29 24.52
C GLY A 104 -10.32 11.15 25.50
N PRO A 105 -11.58 10.69 25.60
CA PRO A 105 -11.98 9.69 26.59
C PRO A 105 -11.44 8.29 26.31
N GLN A 106 -11.11 7.97 25.05
CA GLN A 106 -10.64 6.64 24.69
C GLN A 106 -9.24 6.38 25.25
N GLN A 107 -9.09 5.31 26.01
CA GLN A 107 -7.80 4.80 26.43
C GLN A 107 -7.34 3.68 25.52
N ILE A 108 -6.08 3.72 25.12
CA ILE A 108 -5.45 2.67 24.33
C ILE A 108 -4.12 2.25 24.93
N ARG A 109 -3.70 1.04 24.60
CA ARG A 109 -2.32 0.60 24.76
C ARG A 109 -1.75 0.24 23.40
N LEU A 110 -0.79 1.03 22.94
CA LEU A 110 -0.11 0.80 21.66
C LEU A 110 1.22 0.07 21.94
N ARG A 111 1.32 -1.17 21.44
CA ARG A 111 2.54 -2.00 21.49
C ARG A 111 3.10 -2.14 20.10
N VAL A 112 4.42 -2.13 19.98
CA VAL A 112 5.14 -2.37 18.73
C VAL A 112 6.25 -3.39 18.96
N TRP A 113 6.53 -4.21 17.93
CA TRP A 113 7.60 -5.19 17.94
C TRP A 113 8.41 -5.07 16.66
N THR A 114 9.73 -5.01 16.79
CA THR A 114 10.64 -5.07 15.64
C THR A 114 10.66 -6.49 15.09
N VAL A 115 10.42 -6.62 13.79
CA VAL A 115 10.45 -7.94 13.14
C VAL A 115 11.88 -8.45 12.99
N PRO A 116 12.11 -9.79 13.04
CA PRO A 116 13.46 -10.36 13.12
C PRO A 116 14.36 -10.00 11.94
N THR A 117 13.87 -10.13 10.72
CA THR A 117 14.65 -9.80 9.52
C THR A 117 14.77 -8.29 9.34
N GLN A 118 15.99 -7.77 9.45
CA GLN A 118 16.27 -6.35 9.24
C GLN A 118 15.99 -5.93 7.79
N GLY A 119 15.36 -4.76 7.59
CA GLY A 119 14.98 -4.28 6.26
C GLY A 119 13.87 -5.10 5.59
N SER A 120 13.12 -5.87 6.37
CA SER A 120 12.01 -6.70 5.89
C SER A 120 10.90 -5.88 5.21
N ARG A 121 10.73 -4.62 5.64
CA ARG A 121 9.64 -3.73 5.19
C ARG A 121 8.28 -4.36 5.42
N PRO A 122 7.86 -4.57 6.69
CA PRO A 122 6.51 -5.03 6.98
C PRO A 122 5.48 -4.16 6.24
N HIS A 123 4.64 -4.78 5.39
CA HIS A 123 3.75 -4.00 4.52
C HIS A 123 2.28 -4.13 4.93
N ASP A 124 1.68 -5.28 4.77
CA ASP A 124 0.31 -5.53 5.20
C ASP A 124 0.30 -6.44 6.45
N PRO A 125 -0.38 -6.02 7.53
CA PRO A 125 -0.66 -6.90 8.66
C PRO A 125 -1.93 -7.71 8.39
N LEU A 126 -2.08 -8.83 9.11
CA LEU A 126 -3.30 -9.62 9.16
C LEU A 126 -3.53 -10.07 10.61
N ALA A 127 -4.69 -9.78 11.15
CA ALA A 127 -5.15 -10.26 12.44
C ALA A 127 -5.80 -11.64 12.28
N ALA A 128 -5.03 -12.70 12.46
CA ALA A 128 -5.51 -14.06 12.27
C ALA A 128 -6.50 -14.51 13.37
N LYS A 129 -7.38 -15.46 13.03
CA LYS A 129 -8.41 -15.99 13.93
C LYS A 129 -7.84 -16.67 15.18
N ASP A 130 -6.62 -17.19 15.11
CA ASP A 130 -5.91 -17.79 16.24
C ASP A 130 -5.26 -16.77 17.19
N GLY A 131 -5.44 -15.46 16.93
CA GLY A 131 -4.89 -14.36 17.71
C GLY A 131 -3.45 -13.98 17.34
N ALA A 132 -2.86 -14.63 16.35
CA ALA A 132 -1.57 -14.22 15.82
C ALA A 132 -1.68 -12.97 14.93
N ILE A 133 -0.59 -12.23 14.82
CA ILE A 133 -0.45 -11.16 13.85
C ILE A 133 0.49 -11.64 12.76
N TRP A 134 -0.02 -11.76 11.53
CA TRP A 134 0.81 -12.03 10.37
C TRP A 134 1.24 -10.71 9.72
N TYR A 135 2.35 -10.74 9.00
CA TYR A 135 2.83 -9.61 8.21
C TYR A 135 3.57 -10.08 6.97
N THR A 136 3.50 -9.27 5.93
CA THR A 136 4.34 -9.47 4.75
C THR A 136 5.68 -8.78 4.94
N GLY A 137 6.78 -9.53 4.81
CA GLY A 137 8.13 -9.00 4.69
C GLY A 137 8.44 -8.73 3.22
N GLN A 138 7.94 -7.61 2.69
CA GLN A 138 7.91 -7.33 1.26
C GLN A 138 9.29 -7.40 0.60
N LEU A 139 10.34 -6.92 1.27
CA LEU A 139 11.70 -6.91 0.73
C LEU A 139 12.62 -8.00 1.33
N SER A 140 12.09 -8.84 2.23
CA SER A 140 12.78 -10.03 2.73
C SER A 140 12.30 -11.34 2.12
N ASN A 141 11.30 -11.28 1.23
CA ASN A 141 10.69 -12.45 0.59
C ASN A 141 10.09 -13.45 1.58
N LYS A 142 9.50 -12.96 2.68
CA LYS A 142 8.99 -13.78 3.78
C LYS A 142 7.57 -13.41 4.16
N LEU A 143 6.83 -14.36 4.74
CA LEU A 143 5.69 -14.09 5.59
C LEU A 143 6.10 -14.29 7.05
N GLY A 144 5.77 -13.34 7.91
CA GLY A 144 6.06 -13.44 9.33
C GLY A 144 4.80 -13.60 10.16
N ARG A 145 4.92 -14.35 11.25
CA ARG A 145 3.87 -14.58 12.26
C ARG A 145 4.40 -14.19 13.63
N LEU A 146 3.71 -13.28 14.29
CA LEU A 146 3.94 -12.87 15.67
C LEU A 146 2.85 -13.46 16.57
N THR A 147 3.24 -14.05 17.69
CA THR A 147 2.34 -14.38 18.80
C THR A 147 2.42 -13.25 19.83
N PRO A 148 1.41 -12.35 19.95
CA PRO A 148 1.52 -11.15 20.77
C PRO A 148 1.65 -11.42 22.28
N ALA A 149 1.18 -12.59 22.73
CA ALA A 149 1.17 -12.97 24.17
C ALA A 149 2.60 -13.13 24.72
N ASN A 150 3.53 -13.67 23.92
CA ASN A 150 4.91 -13.98 24.34
C ASN A 150 5.97 -13.32 23.44
N ALA A 151 5.54 -12.48 22.49
CA ALA A 151 6.40 -11.80 21.52
C ALA A 151 7.26 -12.75 20.65
N GLN A 152 6.82 -13.99 20.45
CA GLN A 152 7.53 -14.95 19.60
C GLN A 152 7.21 -14.73 18.13
N PHE A 153 8.27 -14.73 17.31
CA PHE A 153 8.20 -14.64 15.86
C PHE A 153 8.53 -15.99 15.21
N LYS A 154 7.84 -16.25 14.08
CA LYS A 154 8.21 -17.29 13.12
C LYS A 154 8.14 -16.66 11.73
N GLU A 155 9.18 -16.81 10.93
CA GLU A 155 9.22 -16.35 9.54
C GLU A 155 9.23 -17.56 8.59
N PHE A 156 8.50 -17.44 7.47
CA PHE A 156 8.39 -18.45 6.43
C PHE A 156 8.95 -17.87 5.14
N GLU A 157 9.95 -18.52 4.57
CA GLU A 157 10.49 -18.11 3.27
C GLU A 157 9.55 -18.50 2.15
N LEU A 158 9.38 -17.61 1.17
CA LEU A 158 8.56 -17.88 0.00
C LEU A 158 9.35 -18.65 -1.05
N LYS A 159 8.64 -19.51 -1.78
CA LYS A 159 9.22 -20.44 -2.75
C LYS A 159 9.90 -19.74 -3.93
N SER A 160 9.20 -18.76 -4.52
CA SER A 160 9.73 -18.00 -5.64
C SER A 160 10.63 -16.87 -5.14
N PRO A 161 11.80 -16.65 -5.74
CA PRO A 161 12.66 -15.54 -5.38
C PRO A 161 11.99 -14.21 -5.76
N ARG A 162 12.22 -13.18 -4.96
CA ARG A 162 11.71 -11.81 -5.20
C ARG A 162 10.19 -11.74 -5.41
N THR A 163 9.45 -12.57 -4.68
CA THR A 163 7.97 -12.56 -4.75
C THR A 163 7.40 -11.19 -4.41
N GLY A 164 8.04 -10.45 -3.49
CA GLY A 164 7.56 -9.15 -3.01
C GLY A 164 6.18 -9.27 -2.37
N PRO A 165 6.00 -10.10 -1.30
CA PRO A 165 4.69 -10.33 -0.71
C PRO A 165 4.09 -9.02 -0.23
N HIS A 166 2.78 -8.79 -0.53
CA HIS A 166 2.17 -7.50 -0.27
C HIS A 166 0.88 -7.62 0.55
N GLY A 167 -0.24 -8.04 -0.03
CA GLY A 167 -1.50 -8.24 0.67
C GLY A 167 -1.57 -9.60 1.37
N LEU A 168 -2.37 -9.70 2.45
CA LEU A 168 -2.63 -10.93 3.21
C LEU A 168 -4.13 -11.16 3.41
N ALA A 169 -4.55 -12.43 3.37
CA ALA A 169 -5.86 -12.87 3.83
C ALA A 169 -5.77 -14.29 4.42
N GLU A 170 -6.63 -14.61 5.38
CA GLU A 170 -6.76 -15.94 5.98
C GLU A 170 -8.00 -16.64 5.43
N ASP A 171 -7.87 -17.89 4.94
CA ASP A 171 -9.01 -18.70 4.54
C ASP A 171 -9.72 -19.36 5.74
N ARG A 172 -10.75 -20.16 5.47
CA ARG A 172 -11.53 -20.84 6.52
C ARG A 172 -10.74 -21.92 7.23
N GLU A 173 -9.78 -22.51 6.55
CA GLU A 173 -8.90 -23.58 7.02
C GLU A 173 -7.67 -23.06 7.78
N GLY A 174 -7.48 -21.72 7.82
CA GLY A 174 -6.36 -21.05 8.48
C GLY A 174 -5.09 -20.97 7.63
N ASN A 175 -5.19 -21.22 6.31
CA ASN A 175 -4.06 -20.94 5.42
C ASN A 175 -3.96 -19.45 5.17
N ILE A 176 -2.73 -18.98 4.94
CA ILE A 176 -2.43 -17.57 4.68
C ILE A 176 -2.21 -17.34 3.19
N TRP A 177 -3.10 -16.59 2.59
CA TRP A 177 -3.00 -16.19 1.19
C TRP A 177 -2.30 -14.85 1.08
N PHE A 178 -1.48 -14.69 0.04
CA PHE A 178 -0.72 -13.47 -0.18
C PHE A 178 -0.63 -13.12 -1.67
N THR A 179 -0.45 -11.84 -1.95
CA THR A 179 -0.12 -11.37 -3.29
C THR A 179 1.39 -11.26 -3.45
N GLY A 180 1.94 -11.83 -4.53
CA GLY A 180 3.33 -11.68 -4.95
C GLY A 180 3.45 -10.50 -5.90
N ASN A 181 3.56 -9.29 -5.33
CA ASN A 181 3.47 -8.01 -6.06
C ASN A 181 4.62 -7.77 -7.06
N SER A 182 5.71 -8.52 -6.95
CA SER A 182 6.84 -8.43 -7.89
C SER A 182 6.94 -9.62 -8.83
N SER A 183 6.22 -10.71 -8.54
CA SER A 183 6.31 -11.98 -9.30
C SER A 183 5.03 -12.33 -10.09
N GLY A 184 3.94 -11.57 -9.91
CA GLY A 184 2.69 -11.83 -10.62
C GLY A 184 2.02 -13.14 -10.19
N VAL A 185 2.05 -13.46 -8.89
CA VAL A 185 1.40 -14.64 -8.33
C VAL A 185 0.44 -14.29 -7.21
N ILE A 186 -0.53 -15.16 -6.95
CA ILE A 186 -1.24 -15.25 -5.68
C ILE A 186 -0.79 -16.54 -5.03
N GLY A 187 -0.23 -16.45 -3.82
CA GLY A 187 0.29 -17.59 -3.09
C GLY A 187 -0.58 -17.96 -1.90
N ARG A 188 -0.52 -19.24 -1.51
CA ARG A 188 -1.13 -19.81 -0.31
C ARG A 188 -0.05 -20.51 0.49
N LEU A 189 0.11 -20.12 1.74
CA LEU A 189 0.96 -20.76 2.73
C LEU A 189 0.10 -21.60 3.68
N ASP A 190 0.44 -22.86 3.87
CA ASP A 190 -0.05 -23.67 4.99
C ASP A 190 0.85 -23.42 6.21
N PRO A 191 0.38 -22.78 7.29
CA PRO A 191 1.19 -22.47 8.45
C PRO A 191 1.69 -23.69 9.24
N LYS A 192 1.03 -24.82 9.10
CA LYS A 192 1.34 -26.07 9.82
C LYS A 192 2.56 -26.76 9.20
N THR A 193 2.56 -26.84 7.87
CA THR A 193 3.61 -27.54 7.12
C THR A 193 4.69 -26.60 6.57
N GLY A 194 4.39 -25.30 6.40
CA GLY A 194 5.23 -24.33 5.71
C GLY A 194 5.17 -24.43 4.18
N ASN A 195 4.31 -25.31 3.64
CA ASN A 195 4.18 -25.48 2.21
C ASN A 195 3.54 -24.26 1.54
N VAL A 196 4.11 -23.85 0.41
CA VAL A 196 3.62 -22.74 -0.41
C VAL A 196 3.14 -23.26 -1.76
N THR A 197 1.91 -22.91 -2.13
CA THR A 197 1.34 -23.10 -3.48
C THR A 197 1.17 -21.73 -4.13
N GLU A 198 1.50 -21.60 -5.43
CA GLU A 198 1.41 -20.34 -6.16
C GLU A 198 0.54 -20.48 -7.40
N HIS A 199 -0.37 -19.52 -7.60
CA HIS A 199 -1.22 -19.35 -8.77
C HIS A 199 -0.70 -18.18 -9.59
N LYS A 200 -0.19 -18.46 -10.79
CA LYS A 200 0.33 -17.41 -11.70
C LYS A 200 -0.84 -16.67 -12.34
N MET A 201 -0.65 -15.37 -12.56
CA MET A 201 -1.60 -14.59 -13.33
C MET A 201 -1.73 -15.16 -14.75
N PRO A 202 -2.97 -15.27 -15.29
CA PRO A 202 -3.19 -15.80 -16.64
C PRO A 202 -2.64 -14.89 -17.75
N ASP A 203 -2.59 -13.59 -17.48
CA ASP A 203 -1.99 -12.59 -18.35
C ASP A 203 -0.64 -12.16 -17.78
N PRO A 204 0.49 -12.39 -18.46
CA PRO A 204 1.82 -12.00 -17.99
C PRO A 204 2.03 -10.49 -17.91
N ALA A 205 1.13 -9.67 -18.46
CA ALA A 205 1.13 -8.22 -18.27
C ALA A 205 0.63 -7.82 -16.86
N VAL A 206 -0.13 -8.69 -16.18
CA VAL A 206 -0.59 -8.48 -14.81
C VAL A 206 0.45 -8.99 -13.83
N ARG A 207 1.44 -8.16 -13.50
CA ARG A 207 2.60 -8.56 -12.68
C ARG A 207 2.51 -8.16 -11.22
N ASP A 208 1.55 -7.31 -10.85
CA ASP A 208 1.52 -6.62 -9.58
C ASP A 208 0.22 -6.82 -8.78
N PRO A 209 -0.23 -8.08 -8.52
CA PRO A 209 -1.33 -8.29 -7.60
C PRO A 209 -0.99 -7.64 -6.26
N HIS A 210 -1.97 -6.88 -5.69
CA HIS A 210 -1.66 -5.93 -4.63
C HIS A 210 -2.42 -6.22 -3.33
N THR A 211 -3.68 -5.85 -3.22
CA THR A 211 -4.54 -6.15 -2.07
C THR A 211 -5.43 -7.32 -2.41
N LEU A 212 -5.73 -8.18 -1.43
CA LEU A 212 -6.63 -9.32 -1.62
C LEU A 212 -7.56 -9.49 -0.41
N ASN A 213 -8.74 -10.08 -0.66
CA ASN A 213 -9.71 -10.38 0.38
C ASN A 213 -10.66 -11.50 -0.07
N PHE A 214 -11.11 -12.33 0.86
CA PHE A 214 -12.13 -13.33 0.61
C PHE A 214 -13.54 -12.77 0.70
N ASP A 215 -14.43 -13.19 -0.19
CA ASP A 215 -15.85 -13.03 0.01
C ASP A 215 -16.44 -14.19 0.82
N GLN A 216 -17.74 -14.09 1.17
CA GLN A 216 -18.44 -15.09 1.98
C GLN A 216 -18.63 -16.42 1.24
N SER A 217 -18.52 -16.45 -0.09
CA SER A 217 -18.57 -17.67 -0.90
C SER A 217 -17.22 -18.39 -0.94
N GLY A 218 -16.16 -17.75 -0.48
CA GLY A 218 -14.79 -18.25 -0.50
C GLY A 218 -14.03 -17.93 -1.78
N MET A 219 -14.54 -17.02 -2.61
CA MET A 219 -13.77 -16.47 -3.73
C MET A 219 -12.78 -15.41 -3.23
N LEU A 220 -11.58 -15.44 -3.77
CA LEU A 220 -10.53 -14.50 -3.43
C LEU A 220 -10.46 -13.37 -4.47
N TRP A 221 -10.80 -12.16 -4.03
CA TRP A 221 -10.73 -10.96 -4.85
C TRP A 221 -9.41 -10.25 -4.68
N PHE A 222 -8.89 -9.63 -5.74
CA PHE A 222 -7.63 -8.90 -5.69
C PHE A 222 -7.61 -7.68 -6.60
N THR A 223 -6.67 -6.78 -6.33
CA THR A 223 -6.35 -5.62 -7.18
C THR A 223 -4.95 -5.79 -7.77
N ALA A 224 -4.71 -5.18 -8.96
CA ALA A 224 -3.38 -5.03 -9.55
C ALA A 224 -3.25 -3.61 -10.10
N GLN A 225 -2.47 -2.78 -9.38
CA GLN A 225 -2.54 -1.32 -9.55
C GLN A 225 -1.91 -0.83 -10.86
N ASN A 226 -0.74 -1.32 -11.24
CA ASN A 226 -0.05 -0.85 -12.44
C ASN A 226 -0.64 -1.48 -13.70
N ALA A 227 -1.13 -2.71 -13.60
CA ALA A 227 -1.88 -3.37 -14.66
C ALA A 227 -3.27 -2.77 -14.86
N ASN A 228 -3.76 -1.92 -13.94
CA ASN A 228 -5.07 -1.26 -13.98
C ASN A 228 -6.24 -2.24 -14.04
N VAL A 229 -6.15 -3.35 -13.29
CA VAL A 229 -7.17 -4.39 -13.23
C VAL A 229 -7.50 -4.77 -11.79
N MET A 230 -8.65 -5.39 -11.62
CA MET A 230 -9.06 -6.18 -10.47
C MET A 230 -9.20 -7.63 -10.92
N GLY A 231 -9.41 -8.56 -9.99
CA GLY A 231 -9.63 -9.94 -10.37
C GLY A 231 -10.21 -10.78 -9.26
N ARG A 232 -10.61 -12.00 -9.64
CA ARG A 232 -11.17 -13.00 -8.75
C ARG A 232 -10.53 -14.34 -9.01
N LEU A 233 -10.02 -14.99 -7.97
CA LEU A 233 -9.50 -16.36 -7.96
C LEU A 233 -10.52 -17.29 -7.29
N ASP A 234 -10.84 -18.43 -7.91
CA ASP A 234 -11.48 -19.56 -7.23
C ASP A 234 -10.40 -20.46 -6.60
N PRO A 235 -10.27 -20.51 -5.26
CA PRO A 235 -9.24 -21.32 -4.61
C PRO A 235 -9.37 -22.83 -4.83
N ARG A 236 -10.55 -23.31 -5.21
CA ARG A 236 -10.82 -24.74 -5.42
C ARG A 236 -10.29 -25.23 -6.77
N THR A 237 -10.36 -24.38 -7.79
CA THR A 237 -9.97 -24.71 -9.17
C THR A 237 -8.67 -24.06 -9.59
N GLY A 238 -8.28 -22.95 -8.93
CA GLY A 238 -7.17 -22.10 -9.34
C GLY A 238 -7.51 -21.16 -10.50
N GLU A 239 -8.77 -21.12 -10.97
CA GLU A 239 -9.20 -20.24 -12.05
C GLU A 239 -9.13 -18.76 -11.61
N ILE A 240 -8.48 -17.94 -12.43
CA ILE A 240 -8.37 -16.49 -12.22
C ILE A 240 -9.12 -15.77 -13.33
N LYS A 241 -10.07 -14.89 -12.96
CA LYS A 241 -10.75 -13.97 -13.87
C LYS A 241 -10.22 -12.57 -13.68
N ILE A 242 -9.78 -11.93 -14.77
CA ILE A 242 -9.31 -10.54 -14.77
C ILE A 242 -10.47 -9.61 -15.13
N ILE A 243 -10.61 -8.53 -14.38
CA ILE A 243 -11.66 -7.51 -14.48
C ILE A 243 -10.97 -6.16 -14.73
N LYS A 244 -11.20 -5.58 -15.91
CA LYS A 244 -10.60 -4.27 -16.26
C LYS A 244 -11.29 -3.14 -15.50
N SER A 245 -10.51 -2.18 -15.00
CA SER A 245 -11.05 -0.92 -14.52
C SER A 245 -11.61 -0.11 -15.67
N LEU A 246 -12.72 0.61 -15.44
CA LEU A 246 -13.37 1.43 -16.47
C LEU A 246 -12.51 2.66 -16.82
N THR A 247 -11.86 3.23 -15.82
CA THR A 247 -11.01 4.42 -16.01
C THR A 247 -9.56 4.00 -16.23
N ALA A 248 -8.95 4.53 -17.28
CA ALA A 248 -7.53 4.30 -17.58
C ALA A 248 -6.64 4.88 -16.45
N ASN A 249 -5.54 4.20 -16.14
CA ASN A 249 -4.59 4.59 -15.10
C ASN A 249 -5.22 4.81 -13.71
N SER A 250 -6.36 4.16 -13.44
CA SER A 250 -7.06 4.31 -12.18
C SER A 250 -6.34 3.69 -10.99
N ARG A 251 -5.42 2.77 -11.23
CA ARG A 251 -4.56 2.13 -10.21
C ARG A 251 -5.36 1.54 -9.05
N PRO A 252 -6.17 0.47 -9.28
CA PRO A 252 -6.93 -0.20 -8.22
C PRO A 252 -6.01 -0.60 -7.08
N TYR A 253 -6.31 -0.18 -5.84
CA TYR A 253 -5.39 -0.28 -4.71
C TYR A 253 -6.01 -1.03 -3.52
N GLY A 254 -6.55 -0.31 -2.52
CA GLY A 254 -7.24 -0.90 -1.37
C GLY A 254 -8.55 -1.58 -1.79
N LEU A 255 -8.84 -2.73 -1.20
CA LEU A 255 -10.03 -3.54 -1.47
C LEU A 255 -10.58 -4.09 -0.17
N HIS A 256 -11.90 -3.98 0.03
CA HIS A 256 -12.67 -4.71 1.05
C HIS A 256 -13.94 -5.30 0.44
N ILE A 257 -14.47 -6.35 1.07
CA ILE A 257 -15.70 -7.03 0.66
C ILE A 257 -16.79 -6.69 1.69
N ASN A 258 -17.96 -6.25 1.25
CA ASN A 258 -19.09 -6.03 2.15
C ASN A 258 -19.82 -7.35 2.51
N SER A 259 -20.83 -7.30 3.38
CA SER A 259 -21.54 -8.51 3.83
C SER A 259 -22.34 -9.22 2.73
N LYS A 260 -22.59 -8.53 1.61
CA LYS A 260 -23.26 -9.09 0.41
C LYS A 260 -22.30 -9.68 -0.61
N GLY A 261 -21.01 -9.76 -0.29
CA GLY A 261 -19.99 -10.27 -1.21
C GLY A 261 -19.55 -9.26 -2.28
N VAL A 262 -19.96 -8.00 -2.18
CA VAL A 262 -19.60 -6.96 -3.15
C VAL A 262 -18.21 -6.40 -2.84
N PRO A 263 -17.25 -6.51 -3.76
CA PRO A 263 -15.96 -5.86 -3.61
C PRO A 263 -16.09 -4.35 -3.76
N VAL A 264 -15.48 -3.62 -2.84
CA VAL A 264 -15.33 -2.16 -2.86
C VAL A 264 -13.86 -1.83 -3.00
N VAL A 265 -13.48 -1.05 -4.01
CA VAL A 265 -12.09 -0.81 -4.42
C VAL A 265 -11.83 0.68 -4.54
N VAL A 266 -10.77 1.18 -3.91
CA VAL A 266 -10.30 2.55 -4.15
C VAL A 266 -9.41 2.59 -5.39
N LEU A 267 -9.62 3.59 -6.24
CA LEU A 267 -8.89 3.80 -7.48
C LEU A 267 -7.85 4.91 -7.28
N PHE A 268 -6.72 4.56 -6.68
CA PHE A 268 -5.69 5.50 -6.18
C PHE A 268 -5.09 6.42 -7.25
N GLY A 269 -5.14 6.05 -8.52
CA GLY A 269 -4.70 6.90 -9.64
C GLY A 269 -5.69 8.01 -9.99
N THR A 270 -6.89 7.98 -9.42
CA THR A 270 -8.02 8.89 -9.71
C THR A 270 -8.73 9.29 -8.42
N ASN A 271 -9.73 10.17 -8.55
CA ASN A 271 -10.64 10.53 -7.47
C ASN A 271 -11.88 9.62 -7.46
N LYS A 272 -11.69 8.29 -7.54
CA LYS A 272 -12.83 7.37 -7.64
C LYS A 272 -12.73 6.20 -6.68
N ILE A 273 -13.91 5.65 -6.35
CA ILE A 273 -14.11 4.37 -5.69
C ILE A 273 -14.97 3.51 -6.60
N ALA A 274 -14.71 2.21 -6.69
CA ALA A 274 -15.46 1.28 -7.51
C ALA A 274 -16.11 0.17 -6.68
N THR A 275 -17.23 -0.36 -7.17
CA THR A 275 -17.80 -1.62 -6.73
C THR A 275 -17.86 -2.60 -7.90
N ILE A 276 -17.83 -3.90 -7.59
CA ILE A 276 -17.90 -4.97 -8.60
C ILE A 276 -19.09 -5.86 -8.25
N ASP A 277 -20.01 -6.06 -9.18
CA ASP A 277 -21.05 -7.07 -9.00
C ASP A 277 -20.42 -8.46 -8.93
N PRO A 278 -20.61 -9.23 -7.86
CA PRO A 278 -19.93 -10.52 -7.68
C PRO A 278 -20.40 -11.61 -8.64
N ILE A 279 -21.54 -11.42 -9.31
CA ILE A 279 -22.13 -12.38 -10.26
C ILE A 279 -21.78 -12.02 -11.70
N THR A 280 -22.12 -10.80 -12.11
CA THR A 280 -21.93 -10.32 -13.50
C THR A 280 -20.51 -9.83 -13.77
N LEU A 281 -19.74 -9.48 -12.72
CA LEU A 281 -18.43 -8.85 -12.75
C LEU A 281 -18.44 -7.43 -13.33
N GLU A 282 -19.61 -6.82 -13.43
CA GLU A 282 -19.75 -5.43 -13.86
C GLU A 282 -19.18 -4.47 -12.80
N VAL A 283 -18.46 -3.46 -13.29
CA VAL A 283 -17.83 -2.44 -12.45
C VAL A 283 -18.70 -1.18 -12.47
N LYS A 284 -18.94 -0.62 -11.28
CA LYS A 284 -19.55 0.70 -11.12
C LYS A 284 -18.56 1.61 -10.42
N GLU A 285 -18.34 2.82 -10.97
CA GLU A 285 -17.43 3.82 -10.39
C GLU A 285 -18.21 4.98 -9.79
N TYR A 286 -17.75 5.48 -8.64
CA TYR A 286 -18.26 6.64 -7.93
C TYR A 286 -17.17 7.70 -7.90
N ALA A 287 -17.43 8.87 -8.50
CA ALA A 287 -16.52 9.99 -8.47
C ALA A 287 -16.61 10.73 -7.12
N LEU A 288 -15.45 11.03 -6.53
CA LEU A 288 -15.36 11.89 -5.35
C LEU A 288 -15.40 13.36 -5.80
N PRO A 289 -15.91 14.28 -4.96
CA PRO A 289 -16.17 15.67 -5.35
C PRO A 289 -14.92 16.42 -5.80
N ASN A 290 -13.77 16.14 -5.20
CA ASN A 290 -12.53 16.85 -5.51
C ASN A 290 -11.67 16.02 -6.49
N SER A 291 -11.27 16.63 -7.62
CA SER A 291 -10.44 15.98 -8.65
C SER A 291 -9.05 15.58 -8.16
N ASP A 292 -8.54 16.23 -7.11
CA ASP A 292 -7.23 15.95 -6.54
C ASP A 292 -7.25 14.88 -5.45
N SER A 293 -8.43 14.38 -5.09
CA SER A 293 -8.56 13.24 -4.17
C SER A 293 -7.84 12.01 -4.72
N ARG A 294 -7.12 11.33 -3.85
CA ARG A 294 -6.45 10.06 -4.16
C ARG A 294 -6.72 9.09 -3.01
N PRO A 295 -7.90 8.45 -3.01
CA PRO A 295 -8.24 7.45 -2.01
C PRO A 295 -7.27 6.28 -2.11
N ARG A 296 -6.59 5.96 -0.99
CA ARG A 296 -5.52 4.94 -1.02
C ARG A 296 -5.91 3.64 -0.33
N ARG A 297 -6.52 3.72 0.86
CA ARG A 297 -7.10 2.60 1.58
C ARG A 297 -8.52 2.95 1.99
N LEU A 298 -9.31 1.94 2.29
CA LEU A 298 -10.70 2.09 2.72
C LEU A 298 -11.01 1.17 3.89
N ALA A 299 -12.08 1.49 4.61
CA ALA A 299 -12.71 0.63 5.60
C ALA A 299 -14.22 0.67 5.41
N LEU A 300 -14.89 -0.46 5.63
CA LEU A 300 -16.35 -0.56 5.56
C LEU A 300 -16.93 -0.50 6.98
N ALA A 301 -17.86 0.41 7.22
CA ALA A 301 -18.63 0.46 8.48
C ALA A 301 -19.87 -0.44 8.39
N ASP A 302 -20.46 -0.53 7.20
CA ASP A 302 -21.55 -1.39 6.82
C ASP A 302 -21.54 -1.61 5.29
N ASP A 303 -22.59 -2.19 4.72
CA ASP A 303 -22.67 -2.51 3.30
C ASP A 303 -22.64 -1.29 2.36
N ASN A 304 -23.01 -0.13 2.84
CA ASN A 304 -23.12 1.08 2.04
C ASN A 304 -22.14 2.17 2.46
N THR A 305 -21.61 2.13 3.68
CA THR A 305 -20.78 3.18 4.24
C THR A 305 -19.30 2.86 4.11
N VAL A 306 -18.64 3.57 3.21
CA VAL A 306 -17.20 3.44 2.92
C VAL A 306 -16.46 4.62 3.49
N TYR A 307 -15.53 4.39 4.41
CA TYR A 307 -14.54 5.39 4.80
C TYR A 307 -13.26 5.20 3.98
N TYR A 308 -12.66 6.29 3.56
CA TYR A 308 -11.42 6.26 2.77
C TYR A 308 -10.40 7.28 3.27
N ALA A 309 -9.13 6.90 3.20
CA ALA A 309 -7.99 7.78 3.47
C ALA A 309 -7.60 8.50 2.18
N ASP A 310 -7.83 9.82 2.11
CA ASP A 310 -7.37 10.65 0.99
C ASP A 310 -5.92 11.06 1.21
N TYR A 311 -5.03 10.26 0.66
CA TYR A 311 -3.59 10.37 0.85
C TYR A 311 -3.01 11.68 0.32
N SER A 312 -3.54 12.23 -0.77
CA SER A 312 -2.96 13.42 -1.41
C SER A 312 -3.38 14.72 -0.75
N ARG A 313 -4.57 14.77 -0.17
CA ARG A 313 -5.16 16.01 0.38
C ARG A 313 -5.13 16.08 1.90
N GLY A 314 -4.82 14.96 2.59
CA GLY A 314 -4.86 14.91 4.05
C GLY A 314 -6.28 14.94 4.61
N PHE A 315 -7.18 14.13 4.05
CA PHE A 315 -8.58 14.04 4.48
C PHE A 315 -8.96 12.60 4.83
N LEU A 316 -9.89 12.48 5.77
CA LEU A 316 -10.74 11.31 5.94
C LEU A 316 -12.03 11.59 5.16
N GLY A 317 -12.44 10.67 4.28
CA GLY A 317 -13.70 10.79 3.56
C GLY A 317 -14.67 9.65 3.87
N ARG A 318 -15.96 9.89 3.70
CA ARG A 318 -17.04 8.90 3.74
C ARG A 318 -17.85 8.99 2.44
N LEU A 319 -18.04 7.86 1.78
CA LEU A 319 -18.93 7.68 0.64
C LEU A 319 -20.10 6.78 1.06
N ASP A 320 -21.30 7.18 0.77
CA ASP A 320 -22.51 6.34 0.83
C ASP A 320 -22.77 5.73 -0.55
N LEU A 321 -22.60 4.43 -0.68
CA LEU A 321 -22.77 3.70 -1.94
C LEU A 321 -24.23 3.67 -2.44
N SER A 322 -25.21 3.87 -1.55
CA SER A 322 -26.63 3.83 -1.91
C SER A 322 -27.09 5.05 -2.71
N ASN A 323 -26.49 6.21 -2.43
CA ASN A 323 -26.91 7.50 -3.03
C ASN A 323 -25.74 8.32 -3.60
N GLY A 324 -24.49 7.88 -3.41
CA GLY A 324 -23.27 8.54 -3.89
C GLY A 324 -22.88 9.79 -3.09
N GLN A 325 -23.52 10.07 -1.95
CA GLN A 325 -23.15 11.21 -1.11
C GLN A 325 -21.78 11.03 -0.47
N VAL A 326 -21.00 12.12 -0.50
CA VAL A 326 -19.66 12.17 0.09
C VAL A 326 -19.62 13.23 1.17
N LYS A 327 -18.97 12.90 2.30
CA LYS A 327 -18.60 13.85 3.35
C LYS A 327 -17.11 13.68 3.66
N GLU A 328 -16.42 14.80 3.87
CA GLU A 328 -14.97 14.81 4.09
C GLU A 328 -14.62 15.64 5.33
N TRP A 329 -13.59 15.21 6.06
CA TRP A 329 -13.03 15.91 7.23
C TRP A 329 -11.52 16.06 7.03
N ALA A 330 -11.00 17.25 7.31
CA ALA A 330 -9.55 17.45 7.31
C ALA A 330 -8.91 16.60 8.41
N SER A 331 -7.83 15.93 8.07
CA SER A 331 -7.03 15.16 9.03
C SER A 331 -6.35 16.11 10.04
N PRO A 332 -6.23 15.75 11.32
CA PRO A 332 -5.74 16.64 12.39
C PRO A 332 -4.41 17.33 12.08
N SER A 333 -3.45 16.62 11.51
CA SER A 333 -2.12 17.17 11.20
C SER A 333 -2.06 17.87 9.82
N GLY A 334 -3.22 18.13 9.20
CA GLY A 334 -3.37 18.99 8.02
C GLY A 334 -3.12 18.29 6.68
N PRO A 335 -3.07 19.09 5.60
CA PRO A 335 -3.14 18.58 4.21
C PRO A 335 -1.94 17.74 3.78
N LEU A 336 -0.80 17.87 4.44
CA LEU A 336 0.39 17.07 4.16
C LEU A 336 0.53 15.83 5.04
N SER A 337 -0.44 15.53 5.90
CA SER A 337 -0.38 14.41 6.85
C SER A 337 -0.36 13.02 6.20
N GLN A 338 -0.82 12.90 4.97
CA GLN A 338 -0.87 11.66 4.20
C GLN A 338 -1.56 10.49 4.95
N PRO A 339 -2.88 10.56 5.21
CA PRO A 339 -3.66 9.45 5.72
C PRO A 339 -3.49 8.21 4.86
N TYR A 340 -3.24 7.01 5.49
CA TYR A 340 -2.93 5.84 4.69
C TYR A 340 -3.61 4.56 5.18
N GLY A 341 -3.02 3.83 6.15
CA GLY A 341 -3.66 2.66 6.73
C GLY A 341 -4.95 3.08 7.42
N ILE A 342 -6.04 2.35 7.20
CA ILE A 342 -7.36 2.66 7.76
C ILE A 342 -8.10 1.36 8.11
N ALA A 343 -8.86 1.37 9.19
CA ALA A 343 -9.71 0.29 9.63
C ALA A 343 -10.97 0.82 10.31
N PHE A 344 -12.03 0.03 10.35
CA PHE A 344 -13.24 0.32 11.13
C PHE A 344 -13.39 -0.71 12.25
N ALA A 345 -13.39 -0.26 13.49
CA ALA A 345 -13.46 -1.11 14.66
C ALA A 345 -14.27 -0.46 15.79
N LYS A 346 -15.15 -1.22 16.44
CA LYS A 346 -15.97 -0.77 17.59
C LYS A 346 -16.70 0.56 17.33
N GLY A 347 -17.24 0.71 16.11
CA GLY A 347 -18.02 1.88 15.74
C GLY A 347 -17.20 3.16 15.45
N ALA A 348 -15.89 3.05 15.35
CA ALA A 348 -14.99 4.16 15.04
C ALA A 348 -14.09 3.83 13.84
N VAL A 349 -13.68 4.88 13.13
CA VAL A 349 -12.65 4.80 12.09
C VAL A 349 -11.29 5.01 12.74
N TRP A 350 -10.36 4.11 12.44
CA TRP A 350 -8.97 4.18 12.85
C TRP A 350 -8.10 4.35 11.61
N TYR A 351 -7.21 5.32 11.62
CA TYR A 351 -6.25 5.51 10.54
C TYR A 351 -4.95 6.13 11.05
N ASN A 352 -3.94 6.19 10.21
CA ASN A 352 -2.70 6.87 10.58
C ASN A 352 -2.40 8.04 9.65
N GLU A 353 -1.68 9.02 10.19
CA GLU A 353 -1.07 10.11 9.43
C GLU A 353 0.39 9.75 9.17
N SER A 354 0.65 9.22 7.96
CA SER A 354 1.95 8.62 7.61
C SER A 354 3.08 9.65 7.42
N PHE A 355 2.77 10.91 7.23
CA PHE A 355 3.78 11.96 6.99
C PHE A 355 3.88 12.97 8.13
N ALA A 356 2.98 12.96 9.10
CA ALA A 356 3.13 13.74 10.33
C ALA A 356 4.33 13.24 11.15
N LYS A 357 4.96 14.12 11.94
CA LYS A 357 6.09 13.77 12.80
C LYS A 357 5.85 14.20 14.25
N PRO A 358 5.84 13.24 15.22
CA PRO A 358 5.80 11.79 15.01
C PRO A 358 4.58 11.35 14.20
N ASN A 359 4.63 10.16 13.56
CA ASN A 359 3.43 9.58 12.97
C ASN A 359 2.36 9.40 14.05
N THR A 360 1.11 9.65 13.69
CA THR A 360 -0.03 9.51 14.61
C THR A 360 -0.95 8.37 14.20
N LEU A 361 -1.47 7.69 15.20
CA LEU A 361 -2.70 6.93 15.11
C LEU A 361 -3.86 7.89 15.38
N VAL A 362 -4.86 7.87 14.54
CA VAL A 362 -6.05 8.71 14.62
C VAL A 362 -7.28 7.83 14.83
N LYS A 363 -8.13 8.18 15.80
CA LYS A 363 -9.49 7.68 15.94
C LYS A 363 -10.46 8.78 15.54
N PHE A 364 -11.41 8.46 14.69
CA PHE A 364 -12.55 9.31 14.35
C PHE A 364 -13.83 8.64 14.81
N ASP A 365 -14.64 9.36 15.59
CA ASP A 365 -15.97 8.93 15.99
C ASP A 365 -17.01 9.47 15.00
N PRO A 366 -17.66 8.61 14.20
CA PRO A 366 -18.64 9.05 13.20
C PRO A 366 -19.90 9.69 13.77
N LYS A 367 -20.21 9.44 15.05
CA LYS A 367 -21.43 9.99 15.70
C LYS A 367 -21.24 11.42 16.13
N THR A 368 -20.08 11.74 16.67
CA THR A 368 -19.74 13.08 17.17
C THR A 368 -18.87 13.87 16.22
N GLU A 369 -18.37 13.22 15.17
CA GLU A 369 -17.41 13.76 14.18
C GLU A 369 -16.14 14.32 14.85
N SER A 370 -15.74 13.72 15.97
CA SER A 370 -14.58 14.15 16.74
C SER A 370 -13.38 13.25 16.50
N PHE A 371 -12.19 13.85 16.60
CA PHE A 371 -10.91 13.16 16.48
C PHE A 371 -10.25 12.99 17.83
N GLN A 372 -9.48 11.92 17.97
CA GLN A 372 -8.52 11.69 19.04
C GLN A 372 -7.26 11.09 18.44
N THR A 373 -6.07 11.51 18.92
CA THR A 373 -4.80 11.11 18.27
C THR A 373 -3.76 10.66 19.30
N TRP A 374 -2.90 9.74 18.89
CA TRP A 374 -1.78 9.24 19.69
C TRP A 374 -0.52 9.14 18.82
N PRO A 375 0.65 9.54 19.33
CA PRO A 375 1.90 9.33 18.62
C PRO A 375 2.28 7.84 18.63
N PHE A 376 2.84 7.34 17.54
CA PHE A 376 3.45 6.02 17.53
C PHE A 376 4.72 6.00 18.40
N PRO A 377 4.95 4.91 19.16
CA PRO A 377 6.18 4.72 19.94
C PRO A 377 7.42 4.83 19.04
N GLY A 378 8.44 5.57 19.50
CA GLY A 378 9.64 5.81 18.72
C GLY A 378 9.44 6.70 17.47
N GLY A 379 8.30 7.40 17.39
CA GLY A 379 7.99 8.31 16.28
C GLY A 379 7.29 7.63 15.10
N GLY A 380 7.34 6.31 14.99
CA GLY A 380 6.77 5.56 13.88
C GLY A 380 7.42 5.89 12.53
N ASP A 381 6.92 5.33 11.50
CA ASP A 381 7.05 5.74 10.09
C ASP A 381 5.95 5.01 9.31
N ILE A 382 5.83 5.24 8.03
CA ILE A 382 4.72 4.84 7.16
C ILE A 382 3.99 3.55 7.58
N VAL A 383 2.78 3.68 8.14
CA VAL A 383 1.85 2.57 8.35
C VAL A 383 1.08 2.36 7.06
N ARG A 384 1.30 1.23 6.40
CA ARG A 384 0.81 1.01 5.03
C ARG A 384 -0.58 0.39 4.98
N ASN A 385 -0.90 -0.41 5.98
CA ASN A 385 -2.20 -1.01 6.13
C ASN A 385 -2.49 -1.28 7.60
N MET A 386 -3.77 -1.47 7.90
CA MET A 386 -4.30 -1.88 9.19
C MET A 386 -5.27 -3.03 9.01
N ASP A 387 -5.38 -3.87 10.03
CA ASP A 387 -6.40 -4.89 10.11
C ASP A 387 -7.00 -4.94 11.52
N VAL A 388 -8.10 -5.66 11.71
CA VAL A 388 -8.87 -5.67 12.95
C VAL A 388 -9.04 -7.09 13.47
N THR A 389 -8.66 -7.32 14.72
CA THR A 389 -8.92 -8.60 15.41
C THR A 389 -10.41 -8.81 15.66
N THR A 390 -10.82 -10.06 15.90
CA THR A 390 -12.19 -10.41 16.30
C THR A 390 -12.65 -9.66 17.56
N GLY A 391 -11.72 -9.25 18.43
CA GLY A 391 -11.99 -8.45 19.62
C GLY A 391 -12.05 -6.92 19.36
N GLY A 392 -11.92 -6.47 18.11
CA GLY A 392 -11.97 -5.06 17.73
C GLY A 392 -10.71 -4.27 18.09
N ASN A 393 -9.57 -4.94 18.26
CA ASN A 393 -8.27 -4.29 18.37
C ASN A 393 -7.67 -4.11 16.98
N VAL A 394 -6.85 -3.08 16.79
CA VAL A 394 -6.24 -2.77 15.49
C VAL A 394 -4.81 -3.28 15.45
N VAL A 395 -4.43 -3.88 14.32
CA VAL A 395 -3.04 -4.27 14.02
C VAL A 395 -2.47 -3.40 12.91
N THR A 396 -1.18 -3.11 12.96
CA THR A 396 -0.49 -2.23 12.01
C THR A 396 0.81 -2.84 11.50
N ALA A 397 1.24 -2.41 10.31
CA ALA A 397 2.59 -2.69 9.81
C ALA A 397 3.31 -1.38 9.48
N ASN A 398 4.41 -1.13 10.19
CA ASN A 398 5.18 0.11 10.16
C ASN A 398 6.48 -0.13 9.36
N SER A 399 6.47 0.22 8.09
CA SER A 399 7.42 -0.27 7.10
C SER A 399 8.87 0.16 7.32
N LEU A 400 9.13 1.46 7.49
CA LEU A 400 10.51 1.98 7.56
C LEU A 400 11.17 1.78 8.92
N VAL A 401 10.38 1.61 9.97
CA VAL A 401 10.90 1.25 11.29
C VAL A 401 10.93 -0.26 11.54
N ASN A 402 10.60 -1.05 10.52
CA ASN A 402 10.67 -2.51 10.53
C ASN A 402 9.86 -3.16 11.67
N GLN A 403 8.63 -2.67 11.91
CA GLN A 403 7.81 -3.06 13.05
C GLN A 403 6.40 -3.51 12.64
N VAL A 404 5.80 -4.31 13.49
CA VAL A 404 4.35 -4.55 13.54
C VAL A 404 3.80 -4.01 14.86
N GLY A 405 2.56 -3.54 14.84
CA GLY A 405 1.92 -2.90 15.98
C GLY A 405 0.58 -3.52 16.35
N PHE A 406 0.22 -3.37 17.61
CA PHE A 406 -1.07 -3.79 18.18
C PHE A 406 -1.64 -2.68 19.04
N VAL A 407 -2.83 -2.22 18.69
CA VAL A 407 -3.59 -1.20 19.38
C VAL A 407 -4.68 -1.88 20.19
N GLU A 408 -4.47 -1.99 21.47
CA GLU A 408 -5.46 -2.53 22.42
C GLU A 408 -6.44 -1.41 22.81
N ASN A 409 -7.70 -1.56 22.40
CA ASN A 409 -8.81 -0.68 22.79
C ASN A 409 -9.29 -1.04 24.20
N ARG A 410 -9.16 -0.14 25.18
CA ARG A 410 -9.54 -0.30 26.58
C ARG A 410 -10.82 0.42 26.93
#